data_44991e2c179795d4c87c09e2b2769aa5
#
_entry.id   44991e2c179795d4c87c09e2b2769aa5
#
_cell.length_a   1.000
_cell.length_b   1.000
_cell.length_c   1.000
_cell.angle_alpha   90.00
_cell.angle_beta   90.00
_cell.angle_gamma   90.00
#
_symmetry.space_group_name_H-M   'P 1'
#
loop_
_entity.id
_entity.type
_entity.pdbx_description
1 polymer ?
#
loop_
_entity_poly.entity_id
_entity_poly.type
_entity_poly.pdbx_seq_one_letter_code
_entity_poly.pdbx_strand_id
1 'polypeptide(L)'
;MDITTSTVFVPGATSGIGLALALQLQARGSTVVVGGRRTDLLERIAAEHPGIGTVQVDTADPASITRAAAEVLAAYPRLDTLVTMAGIMRSEDWLSPGTFLADAEETVTTNLLGPIRLVAAFLEHLRTRPDATIVTVSSGLAHVPLRVTPTYNATKAAVHMLSESLRLQLAGTSVSVLELVPPAVQTDLMPGQAENPVAMPLDAFVDEVVTLLETQPDAHEVLVETVGFLRFAEVRGEYDEVVATLNSTDRHASA
;
A
#
# COMPACT_ATOMS: atom_id res chain seq x y z
N MET A 1 -4.24 11.66 10.79
CA MET A 1 -2.78 11.41 10.86
C MET A 1 -2.05 12.74 10.78
N ASP A 2 -1.18 13.05 11.76
CA ASP A 2 -0.33 14.25 11.71
C ASP A 2 1.05 13.86 11.14
N ILE A 3 1.30 14.18 9.89
CA ILE A 3 2.55 13.80 9.21
C ILE A 3 3.79 14.57 9.68
N THR A 4 3.64 15.53 10.61
CA THR A 4 4.77 16.31 11.15
C THR A 4 5.31 15.73 12.45
N THR A 5 4.55 14.93 13.17
CA THR A 5 4.89 14.41 14.51
C THR A 5 4.71 12.90 14.65
N SER A 6 4.06 12.23 13.71
CA SER A 6 3.78 10.80 13.76
C SER A 6 5.04 9.94 13.80
N THR A 7 4.92 8.79 14.43
CA THR A 7 5.90 7.69 14.33
C THR A 7 5.29 6.59 13.47
N VAL A 8 5.85 6.40 12.28
CA VAL A 8 5.26 5.64 11.18
C VAL A 8 6.07 4.39 10.88
N PHE A 9 5.42 3.23 10.81
CA PHE A 9 6.02 1.99 10.29
C PHE A 9 5.46 1.67 8.91
N VAL A 10 6.36 1.47 7.93
CA VAL A 10 6.02 1.22 6.52
C VAL A 10 6.66 -0.09 6.05
N PRO A 11 6.08 -1.27 6.35
CA PRO A 11 6.53 -2.54 5.76
C PRO A 11 6.25 -2.57 4.26
N GLY A 12 7.26 -3.01 3.47
CA GLY A 12 7.22 -2.97 2.01
C GLY A 12 7.77 -1.69 1.38
N ALA A 13 8.55 -0.90 2.14
CA ALA A 13 9.06 0.40 1.70
C ALA A 13 10.55 0.39 1.32
N THR A 14 11.06 -0.71 0.75
CA THR A 14 12.45 -0.74 0.25
C THR A 14 12.62 -0.17 -1.17
N SER A 15 11.54 0.21 -1.83
CA SER A 15 11.53 0.82 -3.18
C SER A 15 10.15 1.42 -3.50
N GLY A 16 10.03 2.05 -4.68
CA GLY A 16 8.76 2.52 -5.24
C GLY A 16 8.00 3.48 -4.32
N ILE A 17 6.66 3.40 -4.35
CA ILE A 17 5.76 4.27 -3.59
C ILE A 17 6.12 4.25 -2.09
N GLY A 18 6.39 3.07 -1.53
CA GLY A 18 6.66 2.93 -0.10
C GLY A 18 7.88 3.70 0.36
N LEU A 19 9.00 3.61 -0.36
CA LEU A 19 10.22 4.33 -0.04
C LEU A 19 10.03 5.84 -0.27
N ALA A 20 9.47 6.25 -1.40
CA ALA A 20 9.26 7.65 -1.71
C ALA A 20 8.34 8.32 -0.68
N LEU A 21 7.24 7.66 -0.28
CA LEU A 21 6.35 8.16 0.78
C LEU A 21 7.07 8.24 2.14
N ALA A 22 7.86 7.21 2.51
CA ALA A 22 8.63 7.19 3.75
C ALA A 22 9.59 8.40 3.86
N LEU A 23 10.32 8.70 2.77
CA LEU A 23 11.23 9.85 2.70
C LEU A 23 10.50 11.19 2.79
N GLN A 24 9.36 11.31 2.14
CA GLN A 24 8.54 12.53 2.20
C GLN A 24 7.94 12.75 3.61
N LEU A 25 7.51 11.69 4.29
CA LEU A 25 7.04 11.78 5.67
C LEU A 25 8.16 12.18 6.63
N GLN A 26 9.36 11.59 6.47
CA GLN A 26 10.53 11.98 7.26
C GLN A 26 10.91 13.46 7.03
N ALA A 27 10.92 13.92 5.79
CA ALA A 27 11.23 15.31 5.44
C ALA A 27 10.26 16.31 6.09
N ARG A 28 9.05 15.89 6.44
CA ARG A 28 8.03 16.70 7.13
C ARG A 28 8.09 16.61 8.66
N GLY A 29 8.95 15.75 9.20
CA GLY A 29 9.18 15.66 10.64
C GLY A 29 8.71 14.38 11.29
N SER A 30 8.05 13.46 10.55
CA SER A 30 7.71 12.14 11.08
C SER A 30 8.96 11.32 11.41
N THR A 31 8.88 10.52 12.46
CA THR A 31 9.84 9.44 12.70
C THR A 31 9.40 8.22 11.88
N VAL A 32 10.23 7.77 10.95
CA VAL A 32 9.84 6.72 10.00
C VAL A 32 10.70 5.48 10.16
N VAL A 33 10.03 4.32 10.15
CA VAL A 33 10.65 2.98 10.12
C VAL A 33 10.24 2.28 8.84
N VAL A 34 11.22 1.88 8.04
CA VAL A 34 11.04 1.14 6.78
C VAL A 34 11.21 -0.34 7.03
N GLY A 35 10.27 -1.15 6.55
CA GLY A 35 10.34 -2.60 6.63
C GLY A 35 10.48 -3.26 5.25
N GLY A 36 11.21 -4.38 5.20
CA GLY A 36 11.32 -5.19 3.98
C GLY A 36 12.10 -6.47 4.16
N ARG A 37 12.10 -7.32 3.12
CA ARG A 37 12.77 -8.63 3.13
C ARG A 37 14.28 -8.53 2.89
N ARG A 38 14.70 -7.57 2.06
CA ARG A 38 16.06 -7.43 1.54
C ARG A 38 16.91 -6.60 2.49
N THR A 39 17.79 -7.26 3.24
CA THR A 39 18.67 -6.61 4.23
C THR A 39 19.67 -5.65 3.60
N ASP A 40 20.21 -5.98 2.43
CA ASP A 40 21.10 -5.12 1.65
C ASP A 40 20.47 -3.77 1.29
N LEU A 41 19.19 -3.77 0.91
CA LEU A 41 18.47 -2.53 0.65
C LEU A 41 18.16 -1.75 1.92
N LEU A 42 17.82 -2.42 3.02
CA LEU A 42 17.58 -1.78 4.31
C LEU A 42 18.86 -1.11 4.84
N GLU A 43 20.00 -1.77 4.72
CA GLU A 43 21.32 -1.21 5.09
C GLU A 43 21.66 0.02 4.24
N ARG A 44 21.40 -0.05 2.92
CA ARG A 44 21.61 1.08 2.02
C ARG A 44 20.70 2.25 2.36
N ILE A 45 19.41 2.01 2.61
CA ILE A 45 18.45 3.07 3.01
C ILE A 45 18.90 3.75 4.31
N ALA A 46 19.34 2.97 5.31
CA ALA A 46 19.81 3.53 6.57
C ALA A 46 21.09 4.38 6.40
N ALA A 47 21.97 4.00 5.46
CA ALA A 47 23.19 4.75 5.16
C ALA A 47 22.92 6.03 4.35
N GLU A 48 22.04 5.97 3.35
CA GLU A 48 21.72 7.08 2.45
C GLU A 48 20.74 8.09 3.06
N HIS A 49 19.91 7.65 4.01
CA HIS A 49 18.85 8.47 4.65
C HIS A 49 18.96 8.43 6.18
N PRO A 50 19.92 9.18 6.77
CA PRO A 50 20.09 9.24 8.21
C PRO A 50 18.80 9.63 8.93
N GLY A 51 18.46 8.87 9.99
CA GLY A 51 17.22 9.06 10.75
C GLY A 51 16.05 8.16 10.31
N ILE A 52 16.13 7.49 9.17
CA ILE A 52 15.22 6.40 8.83
C ILE A 52 15.61 5.16 9.64
N GLY A 53 14.66 4.63 10.41
CA GLY A 53 14.77 3.30 11.02
C GLY A 53 14.53 2.20 9.99
N THR A 54 15.19 1.06 10.15
CA THR A 54 14.97 -0.10 9.28
C THR A 54 14.73 -1.37 10.08
N VAL A 55 13.86 -2.26 9.58
CA VAL A 55 13.59 -3.56 10.18
C VAL A 55 13.38 -4.62 9.10
N GLN A 56 13.95 -5.80 9.31
CA GLN A 56 13.69 -6.90 8.39
C GLN A 56 12.31 -7.52 8.66
N VAL A 57 11.45 -7.55 7.62
CA VAL A 57 10.13 -8.17 7.69
C VAL A 57 9.72 -8.79 6.36
N ASP A 58 9.26 -10.02 6.42
CA ASP A 58 8.50 -10.66 5.34
C ASP A 58 7.02 -10.67 5.71
N THR A 59 6.20 -9.92 4.98
CA THR A 59 4.76 -9.81 5.24
C THR A 59 3.97 -11.07 4.83
N ALA A 60 4.59 -11.99 4.10
CA ALA A 60 4.03 -13.30 3.81
C ALA A 60 4.25 -14.30 4.97
N ASP A 61 5.24 -14.08 5.85
CA ASP A 61 5.57 -14.95 6.99
C ASP A 61 5.01 -14.40 8.32
N PRO A 62 4.03 -15.07 8.95
CA PRO A 62 3.48 -14.65 10.24
C PRO A 62 4.53 -14.54 11.35
N ALA A 63 5.53 -15.44 11.36
CA ALA A 63 6.58 -15.41 12.38
C ALA A 63 7.51 -14.20 12.18
N SER A 64 7.80 -13.83 10.93
CA SER A 64 8.56 -12.63 10.61
C SER A 64 7.82 -11.36 11.05
N ILE A 65 6.51 -11.27 10.81
CA ILE A 65 5.67 -10.15 11.27
C ILE A 65 5.72 -10.03 12.80
N THR A 66 5.57 -11.15 13.52
CA THR A 66 5.61 -11.14 14.99
C THR A 66 6.95 -10.64 15.53
N ARG A 67 8.08 -11.09 14.96
CA ARG A 67 9.41 -10.61 15.35
C ARG A 67 9.60 -9.12 15.06
N ALA A 68 9.22 -8.69 13.84
CA ALA A 68 9.33 -7.29 13.43
C ALA A 68 8.45 -6.37 14.31
N ALA A 69 7.24 -6.80 14.66
CA ALA A 69 6.38 -6.03 15.55
C ALA A 69 7.00 -5.85 16.93
N ALA A 70 7.55 -6.92 17.52
CA ALA A 70 8.23 -6.83 18.80
C ALA A 70 9.44 -5.89 18.77
N GLU A 71 10.27 -5.96 17.71
CA GLU A 71 11.43 -5.11 17.50
C GLU A 71 11.03 -3.64 17.32
N VAL A 72 10.07 -3.36 16.44
CA VAL A 72 9.60 -1.99 16.16
C VAL A 72 8.99 -1.37 17.39
N LEU A 73 8.11 -2.08 18.12
CA LEU A 73 7.45 -1.53 19.30
C LEU A 73 8.42 -1.31 20.48
N ALA A 74 9.47 -2.14 20.60
CA ALA A 74 10.52 -1.92 21.60
C ALA A 74 11.38 -0.69 21.27
N ALA A 75 11.76 -0.51 20.01
CA ALA A 75 12.60 0.61 19.56
C ALA A 75 11.80 1.93 19.42
N TYR A 76 10.52 1.85 19.04
CA TYR A 76 9.65 2.99 18.75
C TYR A 76 8.33 2.91 19.55
N PRO A 77 8.37 3.03 20.89
CA PRO A 77 7.19 2.88 21.75
C PRO A 77 6.12 3.96 21.53
N ARG A 78 6.44 5.01 20.78
CA ARG A 78 5.49 6.05 20.38
C ARG A 78 4.84 5.80 19.02
N LEU A 79 5.07 4.63 18.40
CA LEU A 79 4.45 4.28 17.12
C LEU A 79 2.93 4.54 17.17
N ASP A 80 2.44 5.33 16.24
CA ASP A 80 1.04 5.71 16.12
C ASP A 80 0.47 5.45 14.72
N THR A 81 1.33 5.16 13.74
CA THR A 81 0.88 4.96 12.36
C THR A 81 1.49 3.69 11.75
N LEU A 82 0.61 2.84 11.20
CA LEU A 82 0.98 1.65 10.43
C LEU A 82 0.52 1.81 8.99
N VAL A 83 1.45 1.71 8.01
CA VAL A 83 1.12 1.75 6.58
C VAL A 83 1.32 0.37 5.97
N THR A 84 0.27 -0.35 5.58
CA THR A 84 0.37 -1.70 5.01
C THR A 84 0.71 -1.66 3.52
N MET A 85 1.94 -1.20 3.21
CA MET A 85 2.39 -0.88 1.85
C MET A 85 2.79 -2.10 1.01
N ALA A 86 3.24 -3.19 1.64
CA ALA A 86 3.76 -4.36 0.93
C ALA A 86 2.73 -4.95 -0.04
N GLY A 87 3.16 -5.18 -1.28
CA GLY A 87 2.32 -5.79 -2.29
C GLY A 87 3.14 -6.26 -3.49
N ILE A 88 2.60 -7.23 -4.20
CA ILE A 88 3.13 -7.74 -5.47
C ILE A 88 2.01 -7.76 -6.51
N MET A 89 2.39 -7.69 -7.78
CA MET A 89 1.49 -7.77 -8.92
C MET A 89 2.11 -8.70 -9.97
N ARG A 90 1.33 -9.66 -10.46
CA ARG A 90 1.75 -10.65 -11.45
C ARG A 90 0.75 -10.70 -12.59
N SER A 91 1.25 -10.90 -13.80
CA SER A 91 0.40 -11.27 -14.92
C SER A 91 0.00 -12.74 -14.80
N GLU A 92 -1.27 -13.02 -15.04
CA GLU A 92 -1.85 -14.36 -14.95
C GLU A 92 -2.55 -14.71 -16.26
N ASP A 93 -2.26 -15.88 -16.81
CA ASP A 93 -2.99 -16.44 -17.95
C ASP A 93 -3.88 -17.61 -17.50
N TRP A 94 -5.15 -17.33 -17.27
CA TRP A 94 -6.14 -18.31 -16.83
C TRP A 94 -6.57 -19.28 -17.94
N LEU A 95 -6.15 -19.02 -19.20
CA LEU A 95 -6.36 -19.95 -20.32
C LEU A 95 -5.25 -21.00 -20.42
N SER A 96 -4.13 -20.80 -19.72
CA SER A 96 -2.99 -21.71 -19.67
C SER A 96 -2.97 -22.47 -18.32
N PRO A 97 -3.56 -23.70 -18.26
CA PRO A 97 -3.69 -24.41 -16.99
C PRO A 97 -2.35 -24.68 -16.30
N GLY A 98 -2.29 -24.43 -14.99
CA GLY A 98 -1.18 -24.80 -14.11
C GLY A 98 -0.04 -23.77 -14.01
N THR A 99 -0.09 -22.65 -14.72
CA THR A 99 0.99 -21.66 -14.68
C THR A 99 0.79 -20.55 -13.65
N PHE A 100 -0.44 -20.16 -13.37
CA PHE A 100 -0.77 -18.96 -12.55
C PHE A 100 -1.04 -19.24 -11.06
N LEU A 101 -1.34 -20.48 -10.66
CA LEU A 101 -1.86 -20.75 -9.30
C LEU A 101 -0.86 -20.37 -8.20
N ALA A 102 0.42 -20.68 -8.37
CA ALA A 102 1.45 -20.33 -7.38
C ALA A 102 1.57 -18.79 -7.22
N ASP A 103 1.55 -18.05 -8.34
CA ASP A 103 1.58 -16.59 -8.33
C ASP A 103 0.31 -15.99 -7.70
N ALA A 104 -0.85 -16.60 -7.94
CA ALA A 104 -2.10 -16.21 -7.33
C ALA A 104 -2.08 -16.41 -5.79
N GLU A 105 -1.61 -17.57 -5.32
CA GLU A 105 -1.46 -17.86 -3.89
C GLU A 105 -0.44 -16.93 -3.21
N GLU A 106 0.70 -16.65 -3.85
CA GLU A 106 1.68 -15.67 -3.36
C GLU A 106 1.05 -14.27 -3.29
N THR A 107 0.29 -13.88 -4.30
CA THR A 107 -0.40 -12.59 -4.36
C THR A 107 -1.43 -12.45 -3.23
N VAL A 108 -2.27 -13.46 -3.00
CA VAL A 108 -3.23 -13.47 -1.87
C VAL A 108 -2.50 -13.40 -0.53
N THR A 109 -1.43 -14.19 -0.38
CA THR A 109 -0.67 -14.23 0.87
C THR A 109 -0.03 -12.88 1.19
N THR A 110 0.58 -12.24 0.20
CA THR A 110 1.27 -10.96 0.38
C THR A 110 0.29 -9.79 0.49
N ASN A 111 -0.66 -9.69 -0.46
CA ASN A 111 -1.48 -8.49 -0.61
C ASN A 111 -2.72 -8.45 0.29
N LEU A 112 -3.19 -9.60 0.79
CA LEU A 112 -4.38 -9.68 1.64
C LEU A 112 -4.05 -10.19 3.03
N LEU A 113 -3.45 -11.38 3.15
CA LEU A 113 -3.12 -11.93 4.46
C LEU A 113 -2.03 -11.12 5.16
N GLY A 114 -1.07 -10.55 4.42
CA GLY A 114 -0.04 -9.66 4.95
C GLY A 114 -0.62 -8.46 5.70
N PRO A 115 -1.44 -7.60 5.08
CA PRO A 115 -2.13 -6.50 5.75
C PRO A 115 -2.95 -6.94 6.97
N ILE A 116 -3.74 -8.00 6.87
CA ILE A 116 -4.52 -8.53 8.00
C ILE A 116 -3.61 -8.88 9.18
N ARG A 117 -2.51 -9.60 8.93
CA ARG A 117 -1.55 -10.02 9.95
C ARG A 117 -0.81 -8.83 10.58
N LEU A 118 -0.42 -7.84 9.75
CA LEU A 118 0.19 -6.60 10.23
C LEU A 118 -0.77 -5.83 11.15
N VAL A 119 -2.00 -5.61 10.70
CA VAL A 119 -3.01 -4.94 11.54
C VAL A 119 -3.18 -5.70 12.86
N ALA A 120 -3.34 -7.02 12.82
CA ALA A 120 -3.49 -7.84 14.03
C ALA A 120 -2.29 -7.72 14.99
N ALA A 121 -1.06 -7.64 14.47
CA ALA A 121 0.16 -7.54 15.28
C ALA A 121 0.34 -6.18 15.96
N PHE A 122 -0.18 -5.10 15.38
CA PHE A 122 0.02 -3.74 15.88
C PHE A 122 -1.22 -3.13 16.56
N LEU A 123 -2.42 -3.67 16.33
CA LEU A 123 -3.68 -3.05 16.74
C LEU A 123 -3.79 -2.83 18.25
N GLU A 124 -3.34 -3.79 19.09
CA GLU A 124 -3.38 -3.64 20.54
C GLU A 124 -2.55 -2.43 20.98
N HIS A 125 -1.35 -2.27 20.44
CA HIS A 125 -0.50 -1.10 20.70
C HIS A 125 -1.13 0.19 20.19
N LEU A 126 -1.60 0.22 18.94
CA LEU A 126 -2.21 1.41 18.34
C LEU A 126 -3.42 1.92 19.16
N ARG A 127 -4.22 1.01 19.71
CA ARG A 127 -5.35 1.37 20.59
C ARG A 127 -4.93 2.02 21.90
N THR A 128 -3.67 1.92 22.30
CA THR A 128 -3.16 2.63 23.49
C THR A 128 -2.72 4.06 23.17
N ARG A 129 -2.64 4.43 21.89
CA ARG A 129 -2.22 5.77 21.48
C ARG A 129 -3.42 6.71 21.50
N PRO A 130 -3.21 8.00 21.84
CA PRO A 130 -4.29 8.99 21.88
C PRO A 130 -4.88 9.28 20.50
N ASP A 131 -4.06 9.12 19.46
CA ASP A 131 -4.42 9.29 18.04
C ASP A 131 -3.55 8.33 17.23
N ALA A 132 -4.17 7.35 16.57
CA ALA A 132 -3.46 6.37 15.78
C ALA A 132 -4.13 6.19 14.42
N THR A 133 -3.33 5.83 13.41
CA THR A 133 -3.81 5.62 12.05
C THR A 133 -3.32 4.30 11.48
N ILE A 134 -4.23 3.53 10.91
CA ILE A 134 -3.92 2.41 10.03
C ILE A 134 -4.13 2.91 8.60
N VAL A 135 -3.06 2.95 7.81
CA VAL A 135 -3.13 3.26 6.38
C VAL A 135 -3.08 1.95 5.61
N THR A 136 -4.20 1.59 4.99
CA THR A 136 -4.27 0.47 4.05
C THR A 136 -3.96 0.97 2.64
N VAL A 137 -3.45 0.07 1.78
CA VAL A 137 -3.12 0.43 0.40
C VAL A 137 -3.85 -0.49 -0.56
N SER A 138 -4.94 0.02 -1.13
CA SER A 138 -5.69 -0.66 -2.19
C SER A 138 -5.15 -0.29 -3.59
N SER A 139 -5.99 0.02 -4.53
CA SER A 139 -5.64 0.44 -5.90
C SER A 139 -6.89 0.90 -6.63
N GLY A 140 -6.75 1.71 -7.67
CA GLY A 140 -7.82 1.91 -8.65
C GLY A 140 -8.35 0.60 -9.23
N LEU A 141 -7.50 -0.44 -9.29
CA LEU A 141 -7.88 -1.79 -9.74
C LEU A 141 -8.75 -2.57 -8.73
N ALA A 142 -9.02 -2.02 -7.56
CA ALA A 142 -10.06 -2.51 -6.65
C ALA A 142 -11.48 -2.25 -7.19
N HIS A 143 -11.62 -1.29 -8.10
CA HIS A 143 -12.90 -0.78 -8.60
C HIS A 143 -13.14 -1.12 -10.07
N VAL A 144 -12.08 -1.16 -10.89
CA VAL A 144 -12.14 -1.53 -12.31
C VAL A 144 -11.02 -2.53 -12.60
N PRO A 145 -11.33 -3.74 -13.10
CA PRO A 145 -10.33 -4.80 -13.25
C PRO A 145 -9.44 -4.60 -14.47
N LEU A 146 -8.13 -4.80 -14.28
CA LEU A 146 -7.20 -5.04 -15.36
C LEU A 146 -7.19 -6.54 -15.69
N ARG A 147 -7.43 -6.90 -16.96
CA ARG A 147 -7.62 -8.30 -17.41
C ARG A 147 -6.47 -9.24 -17.04
N VAL A 148 -5.24 -8.77 -17.15
CA VAL A 148 -4.04 -9.61 -16.98
C VAL A 148 -3.65 -9.84 -15.51
N THR A 149 -4.34 -9.24 -14.54
CA THR A 149 -4.00 -9.33 -13.11
C THR A 149 -5.20 -9.70 -12.23
N PRO A 150 -5.95 -10.77 -12.54
CA PRO A 150 -7.22 -11.09 -11.86
C PRO A 150 -7.09 -11.20 -10.34
N THR A 151 -6.07 -11.93 -9.85
CA THR A 151 -5.86 -12.12 -8.41
C THR A 151 -5.43 -10.83 -7.72
N TYR A 152 -4.58 -10.01 -8.37
CA TYR A 152 -4.24 -8.70 -7.83
C TYR A 152 -5.48 -7.82 -7.65
N ASN A 153 -6.32 -7.70 -8.68
CA ASN A 153 -7.57 -6.93 -8.62
C ASN A 153 -8.44 -7.41 -7.45
N ALA A 154 -8.62 -8.74 -7.33
CA ALA A 154 -9.40 -9.35 -6.25
C ALA A 154 -8.83 -9.02 -4.86
N THR A 155 -7.49 -9.10 -4.68
CA THR A 155 -6.87 -8.74 -3.40
C THR A 155 -7.03 -7.26 -3.06
N LYS A 156 -6.98 -6.36 -4.05
CA LYS A 156 -7.15 -4.92 -3.83
C LYS A 156 -8.62 -4.56 -3.54
N ALA A 157 -9.58 -5.21 -4.17
CA ALA A 157 -11.00 -5.11 -3.81
C ALA A 157 -11.26 -5.63 -2.38
N ALA A 158 -10.61 -6.72 -1.98
CA ALA A 158 -10.70 -7.25 -0.62
C ALA A 158 -10.08 -6.29 0.41
N VAL A 159 -8.94 -5.63 0.11
CA VAL A 159 -8.34 -4.61 0.98
C VAL A 159 -9.24 -3.39 1.11
N HIS A 160 -9.87 -2.92 0.03
CA HIS A 160 -10.86 -1.85 0.09
C HIS A 160 -12.00 -2.20 1.05
N MET A 161 -12.63 -3.36 0.88
CA MET A 161 -13.72 -3.80 1.76
C MET A 161 -13.25 -4.04 3.21
N LEU A 162 -12.02 -4.52 3.41
CA LEU A 162 -11.40 -4.63 4.73
C LEU A 162 -11.26 -3.26 5.40
N SER A 163 -10.83 -2.24 4.65
CA SER A 163 -10.67 -0.87 5.15
C SER A 163 -11.99 -0.29 5.64
N GLU A 164 -13.07 -0.45 4.84
CA GLU A 164 -14.41 -0.06 5.23
C GLU A 164 -14.87 -0.79 6.51
N SER A 165 -14.67 -2.09 6.58
CA SER A 165 -15.10 -2.92 7.71
C SER A 165 -14.32 -2.57 9.00
N LEU A 166 -13.00 -2.35 8.89
CA LEU A 166 -12.18 -1.93 10.03
C LEU A 166 -12.59 -0.55 10.54
N ARG A 167 -12.91 0.38 9.66
CA ARG A 167 -13.39 1.73 10.01
C ARG A 167 -14.66 1.65 10.85
N LEU A 168 -15.59 0.77 10.47
CA LEU A 168 -16.82 0.52 11.24
C LEU A 168 -16.53 -0.11 12.61
N GLN A 169 -15.64 -1.10 12.68
CA GLN A 169 -15.32 -1.79 13.93
C GLN A 169 -14.52 -0.93 14.91
N LEU A 170 -13.67 -0.04 14.40
CA LEU A 170 -12.83 0.83 15.22
C LEU A 170 -13.48 2.18 15.52
N ALA A 171 -14.70 2.43 15.04
CA ALA A 171 -15.46 3.63 15.33
C ALA A 171 -15.62 3.81 16.87
N GLY A 172 -15.31 5.03 17.35
CA GLY A 172 -15.33 5.35 18.77
C GLY A 172 -14.08 4.92 19.56
N THR A 173 -13.05 4.38 18.88
CA THR A 173 -11.71 4.19 19.44
C THR A 173 -10.78 5.35 19.01
N SER A 174 -9.54 5.34 19.48
CA SER A 174 -8.51 6.30 19.05
C SER A 174 -7.83 5.93 17.72
N VAL A 175 -8.27 4.87 17.04
CA VAL A 175 -7.64 4.37 15.81
C VAL A 175 -8.49 4.71 14.60
N SER A 176 -7.94 5.55 13.72
CA SER A 176 -8.53 5.86 12.42
C SER A 176 -8.04 4.88 11.35
N VAL A 177 -8.86 4.66 10.32
CA VAL A 177 -8.48 3.86 9.15
C VAL A 177 -8.56 4.72 7.90
N LEU A 178 -7.43 4.90 7.25
CA LEU A 178 -7.25 5.65 6.02
C LEU A 178 -6.87 4.68 4.90
N GLU A 179 -7.46 4.84 3.74
CA GLU A 179 -7.15 4.03 2.56
C GLU A 179 -6.41 4.88 1.53
N LEU A 180 -5.20 4.49 1.17
CA LEU A 180 -4.49 5.03 0.02
C LEU A 180 -4.88 4.22 -1.22
N VAL A 181 -5.34 4.92 -2.27
CA VAL A 181 -5.82 4.30 -3.52
C VAL A 181 -4.94 4.75 -4.70
N PRO A 182 -3.82 4.08 -4.99
CA PRO A 182 -2.96 4.46 -6.11
C PRO A 182 -3.60 4.17 -7.49
N PRO A 183 -3.37 5.03 -8.49
CA PRO A 183 -3.50 4.68 -9.90
C PRO A 183 -2.32 3.81 -10.36
N ALA A 184 -2.13 3.63 -11.67
CA ALA A 184 -0.84 3.18 -12.20
C ALA A 184 0.21 4.26 -11.93
N VAL A 185 1.31 3.89 -11.24
CA VAL A 185 2.44 4.77 -10.90
C VAL A 185 3.72 4.19 -11.46
N GLN A 186 4.62 5.01 -11.99
CA GLN A 186 5.91 4.61 -12.55
C GLN A 186 6.82 4.01 -11.47
N THR A 187 6.77 2.69 -11.33
CA THR A 187 7.53 1.87 -10.38
C THR A 187 7.82 0.50 -10.98
N ASP A 188 8.69 -0.28 -10.33
CA ASP A 188 9.02 -1.66 -10.72
C ASP A 188 8.01 -2.69 -10.20
N LEU A 189 6.76 -2.31 -9.93
CA LEU A 189 5.73 -3.24 -9.43
C LEU A 189 5.39 -4.32 -10.46
N MET A 190 5.35 -3.93 -11.74
CA MET A 190 5.27 -4.84 -12.90
C MET A 190 6.38 -4.52 -13.90
N PRO A 191 6.84 -5.53 -14.66
CA PRO A 191 7.79 -5.29 -15.75
C PRO A 191 7.30 -4.20 -16.71
N GLY A 192 8.17 -3.22 -17.02
CA GLY A 192 7.88 -2.13 -17.95
C GLY A 192 6.94 -1.03 -17.42
N GLN A 193 6.48 -1.12 -16.16
CA GLN A 193 5.62 -0.09 -15.60
C GLN A 193 6.38 1.21 -15.28
N ALA A 194 7.66 1.12 -14.92
CA ALA A 194 8.49 2.30 -14.66
C ALA A 194 8.62 3.23 -15.86
N GLU A 195 8.63 2.66 -17.09
CA GLU A 195 8.74 3.38 -18.34
C GLU A 195 7.38 3.64 -19.02
N ASN A 196 6.27 3.26 -18.39
CA ASN A 196 4.95 3.43 -18.97
C ASN A 196 4.54 4.92 -18.94
N PRO A 197 4.39 5.57 -20.13
CA PRO A 197 4.08 7.00 -20.19
C PRO A 197 2.65 7.35 -19.73
N VAL A 198 1.76 6.36 -19.59
CA VAL A 198 0.40 6.54 -19.08
C VAL A 198 0.35 6.45 -17.57
N ALA A 199 1.36 5.82 -16.94
CA ALA A 199 1.46 5.77 -15.50
C ALA A 199 1.90 7.14 -14.92
N MET A 200 1.34 7.51 -13.77
CA MET A 200 1.69 8.75 -13.07
C MET A 200 3.16 8.71 -12.62
N PRO A 201 3.96 9.76 -12.83
CA PRO A 201 5.31 9.84 -12.28
C PRO A 201 5.31 9.66 -10.77
N LEU A 202 6.28 8.87 -10.24
CA LEU A 202 6.33 8.52 -8.81
C LEU A 202 6.39 9.75 -7.91
N ASP A 203 7.24 10.73 -8.23
CA ASP A 203 7.39 11.95 -7.43
C ASP A 203 6.09 12.76 -7.41
N ALA A 204 5.45 12.94 -8.57
CA ALA A 204 4.18 13.64 -8.67
C ALA A 204 3.07 12.96 -7.85
N PHE A 205 3.03 11.61 -7.89
CA PHE A 205 2.07 10.84 -7.08
C PHE A 205 2.30 11.07 -5.59
N VAL A 206 3.53 10.96 -5.11
CA VAL A 206 3.82 11.08 -3.67
C VAL A 206 3.62 12.51 -3.18
N ASP A 207 3.97 13.53 -3.97
CA ASP A 207 3.74 14.94 -3.64
C ASP A 207 2.24 15.25 -3.50
N GLU A 208 1.40 14.72 -4.40
CA GLU A 208 -0.05 14.86 -4.30
C GLU A 208 -0.62 14.12 -3.08
N VAL A 209 -0.17 12.87 -2.83
CA VAL A 209 -0.58 12.10 -1.64
C VAL A 209 -0.27 12.87 -0.36
N VAL A 210 0.93 13.42 -0.22
CA VAL A 210 1.31 14.14 0.98
C VAL A 210 0.51 15.43 1.13
N THR A 211 0.26 16.15 0.04
CA THR A 211 -0.61 17.33 0.03
C THR A 211 -2.03 16.97 0.50
N LEU A 212 -2.57 15.84 0.05
CA LEU A 212 -3.89 15.36 0.48
C LEU A 212 -3.89 14.99 1.97
N LEU A 213 -2.84 14.33 2.47
CA LEU A 213 -2.70 14.02 3.90
C LEU A 213 -2.66 15.30 4.77
N GLU A 214 -2.04 16.36 4.29
CA GLU A 214 -1.96 17.66 4.98
C GLU A 214 -3.30 18.42 4.96
N THR A 215 -3.98 18.40 3.82
CA THR A 215 -5.15 19.26 3.58
C THR A 215 -6.49 18.58 3.90
N GLN A 216 -6.50 17.25 4.00
CA GLN A 216 -7.71 16.46 4.22
C GLN A 216 -7.52 15.46 5.38
N PRO A 217 -7.25 15.91 6.61
CA PRO A 217 -6.91 15.04 7.75
C PRO A 217 -8.01 14.05 8.12
N ASP A 218 -9.28 14.37 7.82
CA ASP A 218 -10.45 13.55 8.12
C ASP A 218 -10.90 12.67 6.94
N ALA A 219 -10.15 12.64 5.83
CA ALA A 219 -10.49 11.82 4.68
C ALA A 219 -10.45 10.33 5.04
N HIS A 220 -11.37 9.57 4.46
CA HIS A 220 -11.36 8.11 4.57
C HIS A 220 -10.50 7.45 3.48
N GLU A 221 -10.37 8.11 2.35
CA GLU A 221 -9.56 7.67 1.20
C GLU A 221 -8.64 8.81 0.77
N VAL A 222 -7.41 8.51 0.42
CA VAL A 222 -6.47 9.41 -0.26
C VAL A 222 -6.54 9.09 -1.74
N LEU A 223 -7.16 9.99 -2.49
CA LEU A 223 -7.44 9.85 -3.92
C LEU A 223 -6.73 10.95 -4.70
N VAL A 224 -5.61 10.62 -5.35
CA VAL A 224 -5.01 11.53 -6.32
C VAL A 224 -5.96 11.71 -7.53
N GLU A 225 -5.90 12.84 -8.22
CA GLU A 225 -6.85 13.17 -9.28
C GLU A 225 -6.99 12.06 -10.33
N THR A 226 -5.87 11.50 -10.76
CA THR A 226 -5.83 10.48 -11.82
C THR A 226 -6.56 9.18 -11.46
N VAL A 227 -6.62 8.77 -10.18
CA VAL A 227 -7.32 7.55 -9.79
C VAL A 227 -8.84 7.68 -9.86
N GLY A 228 -9.36 8.92 -9.85
CA GLY A 228 -10.78 9.20 -9.96
C GLY A 228 -11.44 8.59 -11.21
N PHE A 229 -10.66 8.41 -12.28
CA PHE A 229 -11.10 7.72 -13.51
C PHE A 229 -11.58 6.29 -13.21
N LEU A 230 -10.84 5.54 -12.40
CA LEU A 230 -11.18 4.16 -12.01
C LEU A 230 -12.13 4.15 -10.79
N ARG A 231 -11.80 4.91 -9.74
CA ARG A 231 -12.52 4.87 -8.46
C ARG A 231 -14.01 5.19 -8.59
N PHE A 232 -14.38 6.09 -9.48
CA PHE A 232 -15.74 6.56 -9.62
C PHE A 232 -16.46 6.09 -10.89
N ALA A 233 -15.88 5.14 -11.64
CA ALA A 233 -16.45 4.64 -12.88
C ALA A 233 -17.89 4.09 -12.72
N GLU A 234 -18.13 3.28 -11.69
CA GLU A 234 -19.45 2.71 -11.40
C GLU A 234 -20.45 3.81 -10.98
N VAL A 235 -20.04 4.72 -10.09
CA VAL A 235 -20.92 5.81 -9.60
C VAL A 235 -21.32 6.74 -10.73
N ARG A 236 -20.45 6.95 -11.73
CA ARG A 236 -20.76 7.76 -12.92
C ARG A 236 -21.57 7.00 -13.97
N GLY A 237 -21.77 5.67 -13.81
CA GLY A 237 -22.44 4.85 -14.82
C GLY A 237 -21.59 4.57 -16.06
N GLU A 238 -20.26 4.70 -15.95
CA GLU A 238 -19.27 4.58 -17.05
C GLU A 238 -18.46 3.27 -16.95
N TYR A 239 -18.85 2.35 -16.07
CA TYR A 239 -18.04 1.17 -15.71
C TYR A 239 -17.59 0.36 -16.94
N ASP A 240 -18.50 -0.01 -17.83
CA ASP A 240 -18.20 -0.82 -19.01
C ASP A 240 -17.24 -0.11 -19.99
N GLU A 241 -17.41 1.22 -20.15
CA GLU A 241 -16.53 2.03 -21.00
C GLU A 241 -15.12 2.13 -20.41
N VAL A 242 -15.02 2.32 -19.09
CA VAL A 242 -13.73 2.39 -18.39
C VAL A 242 -13.02 1.03 -18.39
N VAL A 243 -13.76 -0.07 -18.20
CA VAL A 243 -13.22 -1.45 -18.37
C VAL A 243 -12.66 -1.64 -19.77
N ALA A 244 -13.42 -1.28 -20.81
CA ALA A 244 -12.99 -1.40 -22.21
C ALA A 244 -11.75 -0.55 -22.48
N THR A 245 -11.73 0.69 -22.02
CA THR A 245 -10.61 1.63 -22.21
C THR A 245 -9.34 1.12 -21.51
N LEU A 246 -9.45 0.72 -20.25
CA LEU A 246 -8.31 0.21 -19.46
C LEU A 246 -7.68 -1.02 -20.12
N ASN A 247 -8.49 -1.90 -20.69
CA ASN A 247 -8.04 -3.17 -21.28
C ASN A 247 -7.74 -3.10 -22.79
N SER A 248 -7.98 -1.96 -23.45
CA SER A 248 -7.66 -1.76 -24.88
C SER A 248 -6.17 -1.53 -25.13
N THR A 249 -5.46 -0.95 -24.17
CA THR A 249 -4.04 -0.55 -24.25
C THR A 249 -3.11 -1.52 -23.51
N ASP A 250 -3.62 -2.70 -23.15
CA ASP A 250 -2.88 -3.67 -22.35
C ASP A 250 -1.67 -4.21 -23.11
N ARG A 251 -0.49 -3.60 -22.85
CA ARG A 251 0.80 -3.99 -23.42
C ARG A 251 1.34 -5.30 -22.82
N HIS A 252 0.73 -5.82 -21.75
CA HIS A 252 1.14 -7.06 -21.10
C HIS A 252 0.43 -8.29 -21.68
N ALA A 253 -0.51 -8.11 -22.62
CA ALA A 253 -1.22 -9.19 -23.29
C ALA A 253 -0.38 -9.95 -24.34
N SER A 254 0.88 -9.59 -24.55
CA SER A 254 1.74 -10.10 -25.63
C SER A 254 3.06 -10.71 -25.11
N ALA A 255 3.11 -11.18 -23.87
CA ALA A 255 4.29 -11.84 -23.32
C ALA A 255 4.03 -13.31 -23.01
#